data_4b38a74daac29c43df659f90a8f3b26d
#
_entry.id   4b38a74daac29c43df659f90a8f3b26d
#
_cell.length_a   1.000
_cell.length_b   1.000
_cell.length_c   1.000
_cell.angle_alpha   90.00
_cell.angle_beta   90.00
_cell.angle_gamma   90.00
#
_symmetry.space_group_name_H-M   'P 1'
#
loop_
_entity.id
_entity.type
_entity.pdbx_description
1 polymer ?
#
loop_
_entity_poly.entity_id
_entity_poly.type
_entity_poly.pdbx_seq_one_letter_code
_entity_poly.pdbx_strand_id
1 'polypeptide(L)'
;MQIYMVGGAVRDRLLGRPVNDHDWVVVGARPEDMVARGFVPVGRDFPVFLHPETHEEYALARTERKSGRGYRGFVVQTSPDVTLEEDLSRRDLTINAIASSADSTGAGAIFDPYGGARDLERRVLRHVTDAFREDPVRILRVARFAARFADFSVAPETMALMREMVQAGEADHLVAERVWQELSRGLMEPAPARMFDVLRDCGALAVVLPELDRLWGVPQRAEYHPEVDTG
;
A
#
# COMPACT_ATOMS: atom_id res chain seq x y z
N MET A 1 -14.39 2.64 -22.14
CA MET A 1 -14.37 2.18 -20.76
C MET A 1 -13.78 0.79 -20.71
N GLN A 2 -12.71 0.61 -19.95
CA GLN A 2 -12.03 -0.67 -19.73
C GLN A 2 -11.98 -0.91 -18.22
N ILE A 3 -12.08 -2.16 -17.79
CA ILE A 3 -12.14 -2.54 -16.37
C ILE A 3 -11.00 -3.52 -16.12
N TYR A 4 -10.27 -3.29 -15.03
CA TYR A 4 -9.14 -4.11 -14.61
C TYR A 4 -9.25 -4.47 -13.14
N MET A 5 -9.02 -5.73 -12.81
CA MET A 5 -8.74 -6.14 -11.44
C MET A 5 -7.33 -5.66 -11.08
N VAL A 6 -7.13 -5.14 -9.87
CA VAL A 6 -5.86 -4.52 -9.48
C VAL A 6 -5.43 -4.88 -8.04
N GLY A 7 -4.19 -4.60 -7.73
CA GLY A 7 -3.70 -4.58 -6.34
C GLY A 7 -3.65 -5.95 -5.68
N GLY A 8 -4.21 -6.01 -4.47
CA GLY A 8 -4.14 -7.19 -3.60
C GLY A 8 -4.67 -8.46 -4.24
N ALA A 9 -5.77 -8.37 -4.97
CA ALA A 9 -6.41 -9.50 -5.64
C ALA A 9 -5.48 -10.14 -6.70
N VAL A 10 -4.85 -9.31 -7.54
CA VAL A 10 -3.91 -9.81 -8.57
C VAL A 10 -2.66 -10.39 -7.93
N ARG A 11 -2.09 -9.69 -6.94
CA ARG A 11 -0.93 -10.16 -6.18
C ARG A 11 -1.19 -11.52 -5.53
N ASP A 12 -2.28 -11.65 -4.77
CA ASP A 12 -2.56 -12.86 -4.00
C ASP A 12 -2.87 -14.04 -4.94
N ARG A 13 -3.52 -13.79 -6.10
CA ARG A 13 -3.69 -14.77 -7.15
C ARG A 13 -2.36 -15.26 -7.73
N LEU A 14 -1.43 -14.34 -8.04
CA LEU A 14 -0.10 -14.69 -8.56
C LEU A 14 0.73 -15.49 -7.54
N LEU A 15 0.48 -15.28 -6.24
CA LEU A 15 1.09 -16.06 -5.16
C LEU A 15 0.36 -17.38 -4.87
N GLY A 16 -0.71 -17.73 -5.60
CA GLY A 16 -1.54 -18.91 -5.33
C GLY A 16 -2.28 -18.85 -4.00
N ARG A 17 -2.53 -17.65 -3.47
CA ARG A 17 -3.29 -17.42 -2.22
C ARG A 17 -4.77 -17.19 -2.51
N PRO A 18 -5.68 -17.50 -1.56
CA PRO A 18 -7.08 -17.16 -1.68
C PRO A 18 -7.27 -15.65 -1.88
N VAL A 19 -8.16 -15.29 -2.81
CA VAL A 19 -8.57 -13.91 -3.06
C VAL A 19 -9.96 -13.73 -2.45
N ASN A 20 -10.08 -12.85 -1.45
CA ASN A 20 -11.35 -12.61 -0.76
C ASN A 20 -12.01 -11.31 -1.23
N ASP A 21 -11.21 -10.28 -1.54
CA ASP A 21 -11.68 -8.97 -1.94
C ASP A 21 -11.13 -8.63 -3.33
N HIS A 22 -11.99 -8.07 -4.18
CA HIS A 22 -11.62 -7.64 -5.52
C HIS A 22 -11.72 -6.11 -5.60
N ASP A 23 -10.59 -5.49 -5.94
CA ASP A 23 -10.52 -4.07 -6.27
C ASP A 23 -10.48 -3.91 -7.79
N TRP A 24 -11.33 -3.03 -8.30
CA TRP A 24 -11.44 -2.77 -9.74
C TRP A 24 -11.05 -1.34 -10.07
N VAL A 25 -10.30 -1.15 -11.16
CA VAL A 25 -10.03 0.16 -11.75
C VAL A 25 -10.74 0.28 -13.09
N VAL A 26 -11.40 1.39 -13.29
CA VAL A 26 -12.13 1.73 -14.52
C VAL A 26 -11.39 2.85 -15.24
N VAL A 27 -10.92 2.55 -16.46
CA VAL A 27 -10.23 3.48 -17.35
C VAL A 27 -11.17 3.95 -18.46
N GLY A 28 -11.10 5.22 -18.84
CA GLY A 28 -11.87 5.78 -19.94
C GLY A 28 -13.35 5.96 -19.63
N ALA A 29 -13.68 6.30 -18.36
CA ALA A 29 -15.04 6.60 -17.93
C ALA A 29 -15.08 7.84 -17.03
N ARG A 30 -16.26 8.47 -16.98
CA ARG A 30 -16.60 9.55 -16.06
C ARG A 30 -17.53 9.05 -14.96
N PRO A 31 -17.68 9.78 -13.84
CA PRO A 31 -18.63 9.42 -12.79
C PRO A 31 -20.06 9.19 -13.33
N GLU A 32 -20.49 10.02 -14.28
CA GLU A 32 -21.82 9.94 -14.89
C GLU A 32 -22.02 8.65 -15.67
N ASP A 33 -20.96 8.14 -16.31
CA ASP A 33 -20.99 6.88 -17.07
C ASP A 33 -21.18 5.68 -16.14
N MET A 34 -20.60 5.74 -14.92
CA MET A 34 -20.78 4.72 -13.88
C MET A 34 -22.20 4.72 -13.35
N VAL A 35 -22.72 5.89 -12.99
CA VAL A 35 -24.10 6.04 -12.50
C VAL A 35 -25.12 5.59 -13.55
N ALA A 36 -24.93 5.95 -14.82
CA ALA A 36 -25.81 5.52 -15.93
C ALA A 36 -25.85 4.00 -16.11
N ARG A 37 -24.84 3.27 -15.62
CA ARG A 37 -24.76 1.80 -15.63
C ARG A 37 -25.25 1.16 -14.33
N GLY A 38 -25.81 1.94 -13.40
CA GLY A 38 -26.37 1.47 -12.15
C GLY A 38 -25.38 1.33 -10.99
N PHE A 39 -24.11 1.76 -11.17
CA PHE A 39 -23.14 1.77 -10.07
C PHE A 39 -23.52 2.85 -9.04
N VAL A 40 -23.33 2.54 -7.76
CA VAL A 40 -23.68 3.42 -6.64
C VAL A 40 -22.43 4.14 -6.12
N PRO A 41 -22.37 5.49 -6.18
CA PRO A 41 -21.23 6.23 -5.64
C PRO A 41 -21.19 6.16 -4.12
N VAL A 42 -20.00 5.88 -3.51
CA VAL A 42 -19.83 5.71 -2.07
C VAL A 42 -18.74 6.59 -1.45
N GLY A 43 -17.87 7.20 -2.23
CA GLY A 43 -16.82 8.09 -1.74
C GLY A 43 -17.21 9.56 -1.79
N ARG A 44 -16.92 10.34 -0.71
CA ARG A 44 -17.07 11.80 -0.75
C ARG A 44 -15.91 12.47 -1.46
N ASP A 45 -14.70 11.99 -1.22
CA ASP A 45 -13.45 12.60 -1.71
C ASP A 45 -12.84 11.84 -2.88
N PHE A 46 -13.26 10.60 -3.11
CA PHE A 46 -12.74 9.73 -4.17
C PHE A 46 -13.89 9.09 -4.95
N PRO A 47 -13.80 9.04 -6.29
CA PRO A 47 -14.83 8.44 -7.12
C PRO A 47 -14.74 6.90 -7.08
N VAL A 48 -15.23 6.34 -5.99
CA VAL A 48 -15.43 4.90 -5.78
C VAL A 48 -16.91 4.60 -5.91
N PHE A 49 -17.23 3.51 -6.57
CA PHE A 49 -18.58 3.05 -6.88
C PHE A 49 -18.73 1.60 -6.48
N LEU A 50 -19.90 1.23 -5.95
CA LEU A 50 -20.25 -0.16 -5.72
C LEU A 50 -20.99 -0.73 -6.95
N HIS A 51 -20.59 -1.94 -7.33
CA HIS A 51 -21.33 -2.68 -8.35
C HIS A 51 -22.75 -3.01 -7.85
N PRO A 52 -23.79 -2.84 -8.67
CA PRO A 52 -25.19 -2.95 -8.22
C PRO A 52 -25.56 -4.35 -7.69
N GLU A 53 -24.90 -5.39 -8.17
CA GLU A 53 -25.23 -6.78 -7.81
C GLU A 53 -24.19 -7.39 -6.85
N THR A 54 -22.87 -7.22 -7.14
CA THR A 54 -21.81 -7.86 -6.35
C THR A 54 -21.34 -7.02 -5.17
N HIS A 55 -21.66 -5.73 -5.14
CA HIS A 55 -21.19 -4.74 -4.16
C HIS A 55 -19.66 -4.59 -4.08
N GLU A 56 -18.94 -5.10 -5.07
CA GLU A 56 -17.51 -4.89 -5.20
C GLU A 56 -17.19 -3.44 -5.52
N GLU A 57 -16.00 -2.99 -5.10
CA GLU A 57 -15.56 -1.60 -5.26
C GLU A 57 -14.90 -1.36 -6.62
N TYR A 58 -15.40 -0.37 -7.34
CA TYR A 58 -14.89 0.10 -8.62
C TYR A 58 -14.42 1.55 -8.49
N ALA A 59 -13.14 1.80 -8.65
CA ALA A 59 -12.57 3.14 -8.64
C ALA A 59 -12.28 3.62 -10.07
N LEU A 60 -12.57 4.88 -10.38
CA LEU A 60 -12.08 5.48 -11.62
C LEU A 60 -10.56 5.64 -11.57
N ALA A 61 -9.90 5.39 -12.69
CA ALA A 61 -8.48 5.67 -12.85
C ALA A 61 -8.20 7.14 -12.51
N ARG A 62 -7.16 7.39 -11.74
CA ARG A 62 -6.86 8.72 -11.21
C ARG A 62 -5.38 8.97 -11.08
N THR A 63 -5.03 10.25 -11.14
CA THR A 63 -3.73 10.75 -10.70
C THR A 63 -3.89 11.46 -9.36
N GLU A 64 -2.87 11.40 -8.54
CA GLU A 64 -2.78 12.13 -7.29
C GLU A 64 -1.61 13.11 -7.40
N ARG A 65 -1.79 14.35 -6.94
CA ARG A 65 -0.72 15.35 -6.89
C ARG A 65 -0.67 15.97 -5.51
N LYS A 66 0.51 16.00 -4.92
CA LYS A 66 0.75 16.68 -3.65
C LYS A 66 0.61 18.18 -3.86
N SER A 67 -0.34 18.81 -3.17
CA SER A 67 -0.56 20.27 -3.16
C SER A 67 -0.14 20.92 -1.84
N GLY A 68 0.26 20.13 -0.82
CA GLY A 68 0.66 20.58 0.51
C GLY A 68 1.28 19.48 1.34
N ARG A 69 1.58 19.75 2.61
CA ARG A 69 2.09 18.75 3.56
C ARG A 69 0.94 17.97 4.20
N GLY A 70 1.17 16.68 4.48
CA GLY A 70 0.24 15.79 5.17
C GLY A 70 -0.94 15.31 4.32
N TYR A 71 -1.87 14.57 4.94
CA TYR A 71 -2.99 13.88 4.29
C TYR A 71 -3.97 14.78 3.50
N ARG A 72 -4.17 16.04 3.92
CA ARG A 72 -5.09 16.99 3.25
C ARG A 72 -4.46 17.71 2.06
N GLY A 73 -3.19 17.44 1.76
CA GLY A 73 -2.43 18.08 0.71
C GLY A 73 -2.49 17.38 -0.65
N PHE A 74 -3.52 16.58 -0.95
CA PHE A 74 -3.66 15.88 -2.22
C PHE A 74 -4.80 16.47 -3.05
N VAL A 75 -4.51 16.72 -4.32
CA VAL A 75 -5.53 16.94 -5.35
C VAL A 75 -5.66 15.66 -6.14
N VAL A 76 -6.82 15.02 -6.03
CA VAL A 76 -7.19 13.87 -6.84
C VAL A 76 -7.83 14.38 -8.12
N GLN A 77 -7.27 13.98 -9.24
CA GLN A 77 -7.82 14.28 -10.55
C GLN A 77 -8.23 13.00 -11.24
N THR A 78 -9.52 12.88 -11.52
CA THR A 78 -10.06 11.82 -12.39
C THR A 78 -10.37 12.43 -13.75
N SER A 79 -9.91 11.78 -14.79
CA SER A 79 -10.23 12.11 -16.16
C SER A 79 -10.34 10.82 -16.97
N PRO A 80 -11.21 10.75 -17.98
CA PRO A 80 -11.21 9.61 -18.92
C PRO A 80 -9.88 9.39 -19.62
N ASP A 81 -9.01 10.41 -19.65
CA ASP A 81 -7.71 10.35 -20.29
C ASP A 81 -6.62 9.73 -19.39
N VAL A 82 -6.91 9.53 -18.10
CA VAL A 82 -5.96 8.86 -17.18
C VAL A 82 -5.82 7.40 -17.59
N THR A 83 -4.60 7.02 -17.87
CA THR A 83 -4.24 5.67 -18.30
C THR A 83 -4.15 4.71 -17.10
N LEU A 84 -4.23 3.40 -17.39
CA LEU A 84 -3.98 2.37 -16.37
C LEU A 84 -2.58 2.50 -15.75
N GLU A 85 -1.58 2.78 -16.57
CA GLU A 85 -0.19 2.92 -16.12
C GLU A 85 -0.03 4.09 -15.14
N GLU A 86 -0.65 5.23 -15.42
CA GLU A 86 -0.66 6.38 -14.50
C GLU A 86 -1.34 6.06 -13.17
N ASP A 87 -2.47 5.31 -13.17
CA ASP A 87 -3.09 4.87 -11.91
C ASP A 87 -2.20 3.89 -11.14
N LEU A 88 -1.52 2.98 -11.82
CA LEU A 88 -0.61 2.03 -11.19
C LEU A 88 0.64 2.74 -10.64
N SER A 89 1.14 3.80 -11.30
CA SER A 89 2.36 4.53 -10.91
C SER A 89 2.30 5.16 -9.52
N ARG A 90 1.10 5.59 -9.10
CA ARG A 90 0.88 6.25 -7.79
C ARG A 90 0.72 5.27 -6.62
N ARG A 91 0.72 3.95 -6.86
CA ARG A 91 0.56 2.94 -5.80
C ARG A 91 1.82 2.83 -4.94
N ASP A 92 1.67 2.15 -3.80
CA ASP A 92 2.74 2.02 -2.80
C ASP A 92 3.87 1.08 -3.25
N LEU A 93 3.54 -0.16 -3.60
CA LEU A 93 4.51 -1.21 -3.92
C LEU A 93 4.25 -1.80 -5.31
N THR A 94 5.32 -2.18 -6.01
CA THR A 94 5.26 -2.85 -7.33
C THR A 94 4.34 -4.06 -7.32
N ILE A 95 4.40 -4.87 -6.25
CA ILE A 95 3.55 -6.05 -6.06
C ILE A 95 2.05 -5.73 -5.96
N ASN A 96 1.69 -4.48 -5.67
CA ASN A 96 0.32 -3.98 -5.63
C ASN A 96 -0.03 -3.13 -6.87
N ALA A 97 0.94 -2.91 -7.77
CA ALA A 97 0.79 -2.15 -9.00
C ALA A 97 0.71 -3.06 -10.25
N ILE A 98 0.10 -4.22 -10.08
CA ILE A 98 -0.20 -5.18 -11.13
C ILE A 98 -1.70 -5.14 -11.40
N ALA A 99 -2.08 -5.18 -12.67
CA ALA A 99 -3.46 -5.27 -13.09
C ALA A 99 -3.71 -6.53 -13.93
N SER A 100 -4.96 -6.97 -13.97
CA SER A 100 -5.43 -8.04 -14.86
C SER A 100 -6.68 -7.57 -15.57
N SER A 101 -6.77 -7.84 -16.88
CA SER A 101 -8.02 -7.54 -17.59
C SER A 101 -9.19 -8.29 -16.94
N ALA A 102 -10.36 -7.62 -16.89
CA ALA A 102 -11.57 -8.26 -16.41
C ALA A 102 -12.03 -9.29 -17.47
N ASP A 103 -11.87 -10.57 -17.16
CA ASP A 103 -12.57 -11.64 -17.85
C ASP A 103 -13.33 -12.51 -16.85
N SER A 104 -14.35 -13.19 -17.33
CA SER A 104 -15.21 -14.05 -16.51
C SER A 104 -14.49 -15.29 -15.94
N THR A 105 -13.26 -15.57 -16.38
CA THR A 105 -12.48 -16.74 -15.98
C THR A 105 -11.38 -16.38 -14.96
N GLY A 106 -11.13 -15.09 -14.74
CA GLY A 106 -10.02 -14.62 -13.90
C GLY A 106 -8.63 -14.83 -14.52
N ALA A 107 -8.55 -15.36 -15.76
CA ALA A 107 -7.31 -15.62 -16.49
C ALA A 107 -6.90 -14.48 -17.42
N GLY A 108 -7.41 -13.27 -17.18
CA GLY A 108 -7.17 -12.11 -18.05
C GLY A 108 -5.70 -11.76 -18.21
N ALA A 109 -5.40 -11.02 -19.28
CA ALA A 109 -4.05 -10.55 -19.54
C ALA A 109 -3.50 -9.73 -18.36
N ILE A 110 -2.25 -9.99 -17.98
CA ILE A 110 -1.56 -9.27 -16.92
C ILE A 110 -0.90 -8.02 -17.50
N PHE A 111 -1.11 -6.89 -16.81
CA PHE A 111 -0.46 -5.60 -17.06
C PHE A 111 0.43 -5.27 -15.87
N ASP A 112 1.74 -5.32 -16.08
CA ASP A 112 2.74 -5.14 -15.05
C ASP A 112 3.86 -4.19 -15.53
N PRO A 113 3.56 -2.89 -15.68
CA PRO A 113 4.53 -1.93 -16.21
C PRO A 113 5.71 -1.68 -15.25
N TYR A 114 5.55 -2.00 -13.97
CA TYR A 114 6.54 -1.73 -12.92
C TYR A 114 7.29 -2.97 -12.41
N GLY A 115 7.05 -4.14 -13.02
CA GLY A 115 7.78 -5.38 -12.70
C GLY A 115 7.40 -6.01 -11.36
N GLY A 116 6.16 -5.82 -10.92
CA GLY A 116 5.66 -6.37 -9.67
C GLY A 116 5.64 -7.90 -9.64
N ALA A 117 5.35 -8.56 -10.76
CA ALA A 117 5.41 -10.02 -10.86
C ALA A 117 6.83 -10.55 -10.61
N ARG A 118 7.84 -9.87 -11.16
CA ARG A 118 9.26 -10.19 -10.89
C ARG A 118 9.64 -9.97 -9.44
N ASP A 119 9.14 -8.90 -8.81
CA ASP A 119 9.39 -8.63 -7.40
C ASP A 119 8.67 -9.65 -6.49
N LEU A 120 7.50 -10.16 -6.89
CA LEU A 120 6.84 -11.29 -6.22
C LEU A 120 7.69 -12.57 -6.26
N GLU A 121 8.22 -12.94 -7.43
CA GLU A 121 9.10 -14.10 -7.59
C GLU A 121 10.38 -13.96 -6.75
N ARG A 122 10.95 -12.75 -6.70
CA ARG A 122 12.17 -12.43 -5.94
C ARG A 122 11.92 -12.16 -4.46
N ARG A 123 10.65 -12.10 -4.05
CA ARG A 123 10.24 -11.79 -2.68
C ARG A 123 10.76 -10.43 -2.20
N VAL A 124 10.50 -9.39 -2.99
CA VAL A 124 10.98 -8.03 -2.75
C VAL A 124 9.80 -7.07 -2.59
N LEU A 125 9.84 -6.24 -1.57
CA LEU A 125 8.96 -5.09 -1.35
C LEU A 125 9.64 -3.84 -1.90
N ARG A 126 9.22 -3.39 -3.08
CA ARG A 126 9.77 -2.24 -3.79
C ARG A 126 8.70 -1.20 -4.01
N HIS A 127 8.99 0.08 -3.76
CA HIS A 127 8.11 1.19 -4.14
C HIS A 127 8.00 1.31 -5.67
N VAL A 128 6.87 1.85 -6.14
CA VAL A 128 6.60 1.91 -7.59
C VAL A 128 7.38 3.06 -8.24
N THR A 129 7.19 4.28 -7.75
CA THR A 129 7.80 5.51 -8.26
C THR A 129 8.06 6.49 -7.12
N ASP A 130 8.63 7.66 -7.41
CA ASP A 130 8.79 8.76 -6.46
C ASP A 130 7.46 9.31 -5.90
N ALA A 131 6.32 8.99 -6.52
CA ALA A 131 5.00 9.25 -5.97
C ALA A 131 4.79 8.60 -4.59
N PHE A 132 5.62 7.62 -4.22
CA PHE A 132 5.66 7.06 -2.87
C PHE A 132 5.81 8.13 -1.78
N ARG A 133 6.56 9.20 -2.05
CA ARG A 133 6.79 10.33 -1.13
C ARG A 133 5.53 11.15 -0.83
N GLU A 134 4.51 11.01 -1.64
CA GLU A 134 3.28 11.80 -1.50
C GLU A 134 2.53 11.48 -0.22
N ASP A 135 2.55 10.23 0.24
CA ASP A 135 1.82 9.79 1.43
C ASP A 135 2.73 9.05 2.43
N PRO A 136 3.10 9.69 3.57
CA PRO A 136 3.99 9.08 4.55
C PRO A 136 3.43 7.80 5.19
N VAL A 137 2.13 7.55 5.13
CA VAL A 137 1.53 6.29 5.60
C VAL A 137 2.06 5.09 4.82
N ARG A 138 2.60 5.29 3.62
CA ARG A 138 3.20 4.21 2.82
C ARG A 138 4.40 3.57 3.52
N ILE A 139 5.11 4.31 4.39
CA ILE A 139 6.18 3.75 5.26
C ILE A 139 5.59 2.66 6.17
N LEU A 140 4.48 2.95 6.84
CA LEU A 140 3.79 1.98 7.71
C LEU A 140 3.23 0.80 6.92
N ARG A 141 2.74 1.05 5.71
CA ARG A 141 2.23 0.00 4.81
C ARG A 141 3.33 -0.96 4.38
N VAL A 142 4.53 -0.46 4.00
CA VAL A 142 5.70 -1.31 3.69
C VAL A 142 6.06 -2.18 4.89
N ALA A 143 6.12 -1.59 6.08
CA ALA A 143 6.41 -2.29 7.33
C ALA A 143 5.37 -3.39 7.62
N ARG A 144 4.08 -3.10 7.46
CA ARG A 144 3.01 -4.10 7.58
C ARG A 144 3.13 -5.21 6.52
N PHE A 145 3.46 -4.86 5.27
CA PHE A 145 3.68 -5.89 4.25
C PHE A 145 4.89 -6.77 4.56
N ALA A 146 5.93 -6.24 5.20
CA ALA A 146 7.04 -7.07 5.69
C ALA A 146 6.60 -8.06 6.78
N ALA A 147 5.65 -7.66 7.65
CA ALA A 147 5.03 -8.56 8.62
C ALA A 147 4.13 -9.63 7.96
N ARG A 148 3.39 -9.26 6.91
CA ARG A 148 2.51 -10.17 6.16
C ARG A 148 3.28 -11.18 5.32
N PHE A 149 4.38 -10.75 4.72
CA PHE A 149 5.24 -11.56 3.85
C PHE A 149 6.60 -11.75 4.52
N ALA A 150 6.65 -12.66 5.50
CA ALA A 150 7.81 -12.85 6.37
C ALA A 150 9.11 -13.18 5.63
N ASP A 151 9.01 -13.74 4.44
CA ASP A 151 10.11 -14.15 3.57
C ASP A 151 10.48 -13.09 2.49
N PHE A 152 9.81 -11.92 2.51
CA PHE A 152 10.13 -10.81 1.60
C PHE A 152 11.11 -9.83 2.26
N SER A 153 12.04 -9.31 1.48
CA SER A 153 12.95 -8.23 1.88
C SER A 153 12.46 -6.88 1.35
N VAL A 154 12.74 -5.81 2.08
CA VAL A 154 12.52 -4.44 1.56
C VAL A 154 13.70 -4.09 0.63
N ALA A 155 13.41 -3.61 -0.57
CA ALA A 155 14.42 -3.19 -1.52
C ALA A 155 15.30 -2.08 -0.92
N PRO A 156 16.65 -2.12 -1.11
CA PRO A 156 17.56 -1.12 -0.55
C PRO A 156 17.19 0.33 -0.91
N GLU A 157 16.75 0.57 -2.14
CA GLU A 157 16.29 1.87 -2.61
C GLU A 157 14.99 2.31 -1.96
N THR A 158 14.10 1.38 -1.62
CA THR A 158 12.86 1.68 -0.88
C THR A 158 13.16 2.03 0.57
N MET A 159 14.08 1.29 1.19
CA MET A 159 14.55 1.59 2.54
C MET A 159 15.25 2.96 2.60
N ALA A 160 16.07 3.29 1.60
CA ALA A 160 16.72 4.59 1.50
C ALA A 160 15.68 5.72 1.35
N LEU A 161 14.69 5.54 0.47
CA LEU A 161 13.59 6.48 0.28
C LEU A 161 12.80 6.73 1.57
N MET A 162 12.47 5.66 2.31
CA MET A 162 11.76 5.79 3.60
C MET A 162 12.59 6.56 4.63
N ARG A 163 13.92 6.31 4.72
CA ARG A 163 14.82 7.07 5.60
C ARG A 163 14.86 8.55 5.25
N GLU A 164 14.96 8.88 3.97
CA GLU A 164 14.92 10.26 3.50
C GLU A 164 13.60 10.95 3.86
N MET A 165 12.45 10.28 3.72
CA MET A 165 11.16 10.81 4.11
C MET A 165 11.09 11.08 5.61
N VAL A 166 11.57 10.17 6.45
CA VAL A 166 11.63 10.36 7.91
C VAL A 166 12.55 11.53 8.27
N GLN A 167 13.74 11.60 7.68
CA GLN A 167 14.69 12.71 7.92
C GLN A 167 14.13 14.07 7.46
N ALA A 168 13.30 14.09 6.42
CA ALA A 168 12.61 15.29 5.96
C ALA A 168 11.42 15.70 6.84
N GLY A 169 11.10 14.94 7.91
CA GLY A 169 9.99 15.21 8.82
C GLY A 169 8.62 14.83 8.26
N GLU A 170 8.54 14.05 7.18
CA GLU A 170 7.24 13.64 6.61
C GLU A 170 6.46 12.74 7.58
N ALA A 171 7.16 11.94 8.41
CA ALA A 171 6.54 11.07 9.41
C ALA A 171 5.86 11.86 10.55
N ASP A 172 6.26 13.10 10.82
CA ASP A 172 5.64 13.96 11.85
C ASP A 172 4.22 14.40 11.47
N HIS A 173 3.87 14.26 10.19
CA HIS A 173 2.55 14.62 9.66
C HIS A 173 1.58 13.42 9.55
N LEU A 174 1.97 12.27 10.09
CA LEU A 174 1.11 11.10 10.14
C LEU A 174 -0.10 11.34 11.05
N VAL A 175 -1.29 10.97 10.56
CA VAL A 175 -2.54 11.08 11.30
C VAL A 175 -2.71 9.85 12.18
N ALA A 176 -2.99 10.04 13.48
CA ALA A 176 -3.03 8.99 14.49
C ALA A 176 -3.95 7.82 14.11
N GLU A 177 -5.12 8.10 13.53
CA GLU A 177 -6.08 7.09 13.09
C GLU A 177 -5.51 6.19 11.99
N ARG A 178 -4.77 6.77 11.04
CA ARG A 178 -4.12 6.01 9.96
C ARG A 178 -2.94 5.20 10.48
N VAL A 179 -2.18 5.76 11.41
CA VAL A 179 -1.11 5.04 12.13
C VAL A 179 -1.69 3.82 12.82
N TRP A 180 -2.73 4.02 13.61
CA TRP A 180 -3.39 2.93 14.33
C TRP A 180 -3.93 1.84 13.40
N GLN A 181 -4.54 2.22 12.27
CA GLN A 181 -5.03 1.26 11.28
C GLN A 181 -3.93 0.37 10.74
N GLU A 182 -2.77 0.91 10.40
CA GLU A 182 -1.66 0.10 9.87
C GLU A 182 -0.99 -0.72 10.98
N LEU A 183 -0.79 -0.15 12.18
CA LEU A 183 -0.22 -0.88 13.33
C LEU A 183 -1.12 -2.04 13.77
N SER A 184 -2.41 -1.80 13.97
CA SER A 184 -3.34 -2.83 14.41
C SER A 184 -3.45 -3.99 13.41
N ARG A 185 -3.45 -3.70 12.10
CA ARG A 185 -3.39 -4.73 11.06
C ARG A 185 -2.06 -5.47 11.06
N GLY A 186 -0.95 -4.75 11.23
CA GLY A 186 0.39 -5.32 11.25
C GLY A 186 0.63 -6.27 12.43
N LEU A 187 0.06 -5.96 13.60
CA LEU A 187 0.09 -6.83 14.78
C LEU A 187 -0.67 -8.15 14.57
N MET A 188 -1.63 -8.18 13.64
CA MET A 188 -2.39 -9.38 13.30
C MET A 188 -1.79 -10.19 12.13
N GLU A 189 -0.70 -9.72 11.54
CA GLU A 189 -0.01 -10.42 10.45
C GLU A 189 0.87 -11.57 10.99
N PRO A 190 1.31 -12.53 10.15
CA PRO A 190 2.05 -13.72 10.59
C PRO A 190 3.38 -13.43 11.31
N ALA A 191 4.06 -12.33 11.01
CA ALA A 191 5.37 -12.00 11.58
C ALA A 191 5.40 -10.54 12.06
N PRO A 192 4.64 -10.16 13.10
CA PRO A 192 4.45 -8.77 13.51
C PRO A 192 5.75 -8.06 13.93
N ALA A 193 6.72 -8.78 14.51
CA ALA A 193 8.02 -8.22 14.89
C ALA A 193 8.72 -7.55 13.69
N ARG A 194 8.63 -8.15 12.50
CA ARG A 194 9.23 -7.57 11.30
C ARG A 194 8.72 -6.18 10.91
N MET A 195 7.49 -5.85 11.30
CA MET A 195 6.99 -4.49 11.10
C MET A 195 7.82 -3.50 11.89
N PHE A 196 8.14 -3.82 13.14
CA PHE A 196 8.93 -2.95 14.02
C PHE A 196 10.40 -2.88 13.58
N ASP A 197 10.97 -3.99 13.10
CA ASP A 197 12.31 -4.00 12.51
C ASP A 197 12.41 -2.99 11.34
N VAL A 198 11.48 -3.06 10.39
CA VAL A 198 11.46 -2.16 9.22
C VAL A 198 11.24 -0.70 9.65
N LEU A 199 10.33 -0.44 10.59
CA LEU A 199 10.09 0.92 11.11
C LEU A 199 11.33 1.47 11.82
N ARG A 200 12.02 0.63 12.56
CA ARG A 200 13.27 1.02 13.24
C ARG A 200 14.39 1.27 12.25
N ASP A 201 14.57 0.38 11.27
CA ASP A 201 15.61 0.50 10.24
C ASP A 201 15.49 1.79 9.41
N CYS A 202 14.27 2.27 9.16
CA CYS A 202 14.08 3.54 8.46
C CYS A 202 13.99 4.76 9.42
N GLY A 203 14.01 4.55 10.74
CA GLY A 203 13.90 5.60 11.75
C GLY A 203 12.47 6.04 12.07
N ALA A 204 11.45 5.47 11.43
CA ALA A 204 10.05 5.83 11.64
C ALA A 204 9.54 5.40 13.03
N LEU A 205 10.11 4.33 13.61
CA LEU A 205 9.69 3.85 14.93
C LEU A 205 9.89 4.92 16.02
N ALA A 206 11.02 5.61 15.99
CA ALA A 206 11.34 6.68 16.93
C ALA A 206 10.35 7.87 16.86
N VAL A 207 9.68 8.06 15.71
CA VAL A 207 8.67 9.11 15.52
C VAL A 207 7.28 8.61 15.92
N VAL A 208 6.93 7.39 15.52
CA VAL A 208 5.56 6.86 15.66
C VAL A 208 5.31 6.26 17.03
N LEU A 209 6.31 5.55 17.60
CA LEU A 209 6.25 4.88 18.90
C LEU A 209 7.58 5.03 19.63
N PRO A 210 7.96 6.26 20.08
CA PRO A 210 9.24 6.53 20.68
C PRO A 210 9.49 5.75 21.98
N GLU A 211 8.44 5.39 22.71
CA GLU A 211 8.54 4.56 23.92
C GLU A 211 8.99 3.14 23.57
N LEU A 212 8.47 2.58 22.48
CA LEU A 212 8.85 1.26 22.02
C LEU A 212 10.27 1.26 21.46
N ASP A 213 10.64 2.28 20.66
CA ASP A 213 11.98 2.40 20.09
C ASP A 213 13.08 2.45 21.17
N ARG A 214 12.79 3.04 22.31
CA ARG A 214 13.72 3.14 23.46
C ARG A 214 13.96 1.82 24.20
N LEU A 215 13.20 0.76 23.94
CA LEU A 215 13.40 -0.55 24.57
C LEU A 215 14.62 -1.27 24.01
N TRP A 216 15.01 -0.98 22.77
CA TRP A 216 16.22 -1.56 22.17
C TRP A 216 17.48 -1.09 22.90
N GLY A 217 18.37 -2.03 23.23
CA GLY A 217 19.59 -1.77 23.98
C GLY A 217 19.39 -1.58 25.49
N VAL A 218 18.18 -1.78 26.00
CA VAL A 218 17.92 -1.78 27.46
C VAL A 218 18.36 -3.13 28.03
N PRO A 219 19.47 -3.18 28.82
CA PRO A 219 20.01 -4.44 29.29
C PRO A 219 19.04 -5.15 30.24
N GLN A 220 18.85 -6.44 30.03
CA GLN A 220 18.10 -7.32 30.91
C GLN A 220 19.03 -8.29 31.62
N ARG A 221 18.57 -8.82 32.77
CA ARG A 221 19.33 -9.86 33.48
C ARG A 221 19.24 -11.18 32.68
N ALA A 222 20.37 -11.67 32.20
CA ALA A 222 20.43 -12.92 31.42
C ALA A 222 19.85 -14.16 32.15
N GLU A 223 19.75 -14.09 33.49
CA GLU A 223 19.11 -15.13 34.32
C GLU A 223 17.62 -15.31 34.03
N TYR A 224 16.91 -14.19 33.68
CA TYR A 224 15.48 -14.19 33.41
C TYR A 224 15.15 -13.91 31.94
N HIS A 225 16.09 -13.30 31.22
CA HIS A 225 15.93 -12.86 29.83
C HIS A 225 17.21 -13.25 29.06
N PRO A 226 17.29 -14.48 28.53
CA PRO A 226 18.47 -14.95 27.80
C PRO A 226 18.75 -14.15 26.52
N GLU A 227 17.75 -13.44 25.98
CA GLU A 227 17.87 -12.47 24.88
C GLU A 227 18.69 -11.24 25.25
N VAL A 228 18.86 -10.95 26.54
CA VAL A 228 19.70 -9.87 27.11
C VAL A 228 19.24 -8.43 26.78
N ASP A 229 18.28 -8.28 25.90
CA ASP A 229 17.71 -7.00 25.46
C ASP A 229 16.18 -7.09 25.50
N THR A 230 15.50 -5.95 25.65
CA THR A 230 14.02 -5.85 25.68
C THR A 230 13.42 -5.64 24.28
N GLY A 231 14.25 -5.30 23.28
CA GLY A 231 13.82 -4.97 21.93
C GLY A 231 13.74 -6.13 20.96
#